data_5c9c44996f1681586f0fe5544967f825
#
_entry.id   5c9c44996f1681586f0fe5544967f825
#
_cell.length_a   1.000
_cell.length_b   1.000
_cell.length_c   1.000
_cell.angle_alpha   90.00
_cell.angle_beta   90.00
_cell.angle_gamma   90.00
#
_symmetry.space_group_name_H-M   'P 1'
#
loop_
_entity.id
_entity.type
_entity.pdbx_description
1 polymer ?
#
loop_
_entity_poly.entity_id
_entity_poly.type
_entity_poly.pdbx_seq_one_letter_code
_entity_poly.pdbx_strand_id
1 'polypeptide(L)'
;VNPWIPWEVHASPHDVGADPATMFPVAQTEIGNIGCATCYDWLFPEATRQLAFNGAEVAVRVSAYMDPWGATPPMDWWTLFNRTRAAENTMFVVAANQGAQMTGYPPFSWPGGSMIVDFDGRILAQADPGPGEKVVVAPIDIGALRAERERRRGHDMRAHLRTEAYTYLNAPIFPPAGKTVIDIDGNNRRIQEGRRAAKKPQTPNQAGNQAGGKGG
;
A
#
# COMPACT_ATOMS: atom_id res chain seq x y z
N VAL A 1 -2.44 -8.86 1.07
CA VAL A 1 -2.39 -8.93 -0.40
C VAL A 1 -0.98 -9.22 -0.90
N ASN A 2 0.03 -8.63 -0.32
CA ASN A 2 1.42 -8.77 -0.76
C ASN A 2 2.16 -9.82 0.07
N PRO A 3 2.66 -10.91 -0.54
CA PRO A 3 3.32 -12.00 0.17
C PRO A 3 4.74 -11.60 0.59
N TRP A 4 5.06 -11.72 1.87
CA TRP A 4 6.39 -11.44 2.38
C TRP A 4 6.87 -12.45 3.45
N ILE A 5 5.94 -13.03 4.20
CA ILE A 5 6.24 -13.99 5.26
C ILE A 5 6.20 -15.40 4.68
N PRO A 6 7.31 -16.15 4.68
CA PRO A 6 7.37 -17.43 3.99
C PRO A 6 6.56 -18.55 4.66
N TRP A 7 6.15 -18.39 5.90
CA TRP A 7 5.32 -19.35 6.64
C TRP A 7 3.82 -19.03 6.62
N GLU A 8 3.42 -17.93 5.96
CA GLU A 8 2.02 -17.60 5.73
C GLU A 8 1.59 -18.01 4.32
N VAL A 9 0.36 -18.48 4.21
CA VAL A 9 -0.24 -18.76 2.91
C VAL A 9 -0.92 -17.52 2.37
N HIS A 10 -0.50 -17.07 1.20
CA HIS A 10 -1.04 -15.90 0.53
C HIS A 10 -1.80 -16.31 -0.73
N ALA A 11 -3.08 -15.96 -0.78
CA ALA A 11 -3.87 -16.11 -1.97
C ALA A 11 -3.74 -14.89 -2.88
N SER A 12 -3.58 -15.10 -4.18
CA SER A 12 -3.74 -14.01 -5.15
C SER A 12 -5.23 -13.84 -5.49
N PRO A 13 -5.68 -12.70 -6.01
CA PRO A 13 -7.04 -12.52 -6.51
C PRO A 13 -7.47 -13.61 -7.48
N HIS A 14 -6.55 -14.06 -8.35
CA HIS A 14 -6.80 -15.15 -9.30
C HIS A 14 -7.08 -16.50 -8.64
N ASP A 15 -6.46 -16.76 -7.49
CA ASP A 15 -6.61 -18.04 -6.80
C ASP A 15 -7.96 -18.18 -6.10
N VAL A 16 -8.51 -17.06 -5.63
CA VAL A 16 -9.78 -17.03 -4.88
C VAL A 16 -10.95 -16.53 -5.73
N GLY A 17 -10.72 -16.27 -7.01
CA GLY A 17 -11.77 -15.75 -7.89
C GLY A 17 -12.28 -14.36 -7.47
N ALA A 18 -11.48 -13.61 -6.73
CA ALA A 18 -11.87 -12.29 -6.27
C ALA A 18 -11.85 -11.30 -7.45
N ASP A 19 -12.87 -10.46 -7.50
CA ASP A 19 -12.89 -9.33 -8.44
C ASP A 19 -11.85 -8.28 -7.99
N PRO A 20 -10.83 -7.98 -8.79
CA PRO A 20 -9.83 -6.95 -8.47
C PRO A 20 -10.44 -5.59 -8.12
N ALA A 21 -11.61 -5.25 -8.69
CA ALA A 21 -12.31 -4.00 -8.38
C ALA A 21 -12.76 -3.91 -6.91
N THR A 22 -12.94 -5.05 -6.24
CA THR A 22 -13.39 -5.09 -4.84
C THR A 22 -12.27 -5.30 -3.83
N MET A 23 -11.02 -5.44 -4.28
CA MET A 23 -9.87 -5.74 -3.42
C MET A 23 -9.46 -4.60 -2.47
N PHE A 24 -9.79 -3.38 -2.83
CA PHE A 24 -9.45 -2.18 -2.06
C PHE A 24 -10.71 -1.37 -1.76
N PRO A 25 -11.58 -1.87 -0.88
CA PRO A 25 -12.84 -1.21 -0.57
C PRO A 25 -12.61 0.12 0.14
N VAL A 26 -13.49 1.07 -0.16
CA VAL A 26 -13.54 2.37 0.50
C VAL A 26 -14.94 2.55 1.07
N ALA A 27 -15.01 2.74 2.38
CA ALA A 27 -16.26 3.00 3.07
C ALA A 27 -16.63 4.49 2.97
N GLN A 28 -17.81 4.78 2.47
CA GLN A 28 -18.37 6.13 2.50
C GLN A 28 -18.98 6.38 3.90
N THR A 29 -18.47 7.39 4.57
CA THR A 29 -18.91 7.74 5.93
C THR A 29 -19.21 9.24 6.06
N GLU A 30 -19.88 9.62 7.13
CA GLU A 30 -20.16 11.03 7.43
C GLU A 30 -18.89 11.85 7.70
N ILE A 31 -17.81 11.19 8.13
CA ILE A 31 -16.52 11.83 8.42
C ILE A 31 -15.51 11.75 7.26
N GLY A 32 -15.98 11.35 6.07
CA GLY A 32 -15.17 11.20 4.86
C GLY A 32 -15.11 9.74 4.38
N ASN A 33 -14.49 9.55 3.22
CA ASN A 33 -14.33 8.23 2.61
C ASN A 33 -13.07 7.54 3.16
N ILE A 34 -13.23 6.40 3.80
CA ILE A 34 -12.16 5.72 4.53
C ILE A 34 -11.75 4.45 3.81
N GLY A 35 -10.47 4.36 3.44
CA GLY A 35 -9.83 3.14 2.96
C GLY A 35 -8.85 2.58 3.99
N CYS A 36 -8.59 1.27 3.95
CA CYS A 36 -7.66 0.63 4.87
C CYS A 36 -6.72 -0.31 4.12
N ALA A 37 -5.44 -0.30 4.50
CA ALA A 37 -4.46 -1.29 4.09
C ALA A 37 -3.56 -1.66 5.28
N THR A 38 -3.04 -2.89 5.27
CA THR A 38 -2.36 -3.43 6.44
C THR A 38 -0.85 -3.47 6.23
N CYS A 39 -0.11 -2.93 7.21
CA CYS A 39 1.32 -3.18 7.41
C CYS A 39 2.15 -3.10 6.13
N TYR A 40 2.54 -4.27 5.60
CA TYR A 40 3.42 -4.42 4.45
C TYR A 40 2.83 -3.90 3.13
N ASP A 41 1.50 -3.86 3.01
CA ASP A 41 0.84 -3.31 1.81
C ASP A 41 1.22 -1.85 1.53
N TRP A 42 1.60 -1.09 2.58
CA TRP A 42 2.04 0.30 2.46
C TRP A 42 3.38 0.50 1.78
N LEU A 43 4.19 -0.54 1.66
CA LEU A 43 5.45 -0.45 0.90
C LEU A 43 5.19 -0.40 -0.61
N PHE A 44 4.00 -0.80 -1.05
CA PHE A 44 3.59 -0.81 -2.45
C PHE A 44 2.75 0.43 -2.76
N PRO A 45 3.28 1.37 -3.57
CA PRO A 45 2.53 2.56 -3.96
C PRO A 45 1.22 2.23 -4.68
N GLU A 46 1.17 1.11 -5.39
CA GLU A 46 0.01 0.64 -6.14
C GLU A 46 -1.18 0.35 -5.21
N ALA A 47 -0.95 -0.23 -4.03
CA ALA A 47 -2.02 -0.55 -3.09
C ALA A 47 -2.71 0.72 -2.56
N THR A 48 -1.93 1.68 -2.09
CA THR A 48 -2.46 2.96 -1.59
C THR A 48 -3.00 3.85 -2.70
N ARG A 49 -2.40 3.78 -3.89
CA ARG A 49 -2.89 4.45 -5.09
C ARG A 49 -4.27 3.94 -5.48
N GLN A 50 -4.48 2.62 -5.42
CA GLN A 50 -5.79 2.04 -5.72
C GLN A 50 -6.86 2.50 -4.72
N LEU A 51 -6.55 2.57 -3.42
CA LEU A 51 -7.47 3.16 -2.44
C LEU A 51 -7.83 4.61 -2.80
N ALA A 52 -6.85 5.42 -3.20
CA ALA A 52 -7.09 6.81 -3.58
C ALA A 52 -7.97 6.93 -4.83
N PHE A 53 -7.77 6.07 -5.83
CA PHE A 53 -8.61 6.03 -7.03
C PHE A 53 -10.00 5.48 -6.76
N ASN A 54 -10.17 4.61 -5.76
CA ASN A 54 -11.48 4.18 -5.27
C ASN A 54 -12.16 5.23 -4.39
N GLY A 55 -11.56 6.42 -4.23
CA GLY A 55 -12.16 7.57 -3.59
C GLY A 55 -11.78 7.79 -2.13
N ALA A 56 -10.80 7.07 -1.58
CA ALA A 56 -10.35 7.29 -0.21
C ALA A 56 -9.88 8.74 0.01
N GLU A 57 -10.36 9.34 1.08
CA GLU A 57 -9.98 10.65 1.60
C GLU A 57 -9.08 10.50 2.83
N VAL A 58 -9.35 9.47 3.60
CA VAL A 58 -8.56 9.03 4.74
C VAL A 58 -8.12 7.59 4.50
N ALA A 59 -6.83 7.34 4.55
CA ALA A 59 -6.28 6.00 4.48
C ALA A 59 -5.76 5.57 5.86
N VAL A 60 -6.29 4.46 6.37
CA VAL A 60 -5.90 3.89 7.65
C VAL A 60 -4.88 2.79 7.44
N ARG A 61 -3.78 2.88 8.17
CA ARG A 61 -2.74 1.85 8.25
C ARG A 61 -2.73 1.24 9.64
N VAL A 62 -2.97 -0.06 9.73
CA VAL A 62 -2.73 -0.85 10.95
C VAL A 62 -1.47 -1.69 10.75
N SER A 63 -0.57 -1.70 11.74
CA SER A 63 0.77 -2.26 11.51
C SER A 63 1.43 -2.77 12.78
N ALA A 64 2.28 -3.77 12.61
CA ALA A 64 3.31 -4.16 13.55
C ALA A 64 4.69 -4.02 12.86
N TYR A 65 4.98 -2.82 12.34
CA TYR A 65 6.19 -2.56 11.56
C TYR A 65 7.39 -2.48 12.48
N MET A 66 8.32 -3.41 12.28
CA MET A 66 9.46 -3.63 13.18
C MET A 66 10.66 -2.77 12.81
N ASP A 67 11.48 -2.47 13.82
CA ASP A 67 12.73 -1.76 13.62
C ASP A 67 13.75 -2.49 12.73
N PRO A 68 13.94 -3.82 12.81
CA PRO A 68 14.81 -4.55 11.88
C PRO A 68 14.43 -4.39 10.39
N TRP A 69 13.25 -3.91 10.08
CA TRP A 69 12.82 -3.61 8.71
C TRP A 69 12.98 -2.14 8.33
N GLY A 70 13.73 -1.38 9.13
CA GLY A 70 14.01 0.03 8.87
C GLY A 70 12.94 0.98 9.35
N ALA A 71 12.18 0.62 10.38
CA ALA A 71 11.11 1.47 10.90
C ALA A 71 11.62 2.81 11.41
N THR A 72 12.78 2.81 12.09
CA THR A 72 13.40 4.00 12.70
C THR A 72 14.62 4.50 11.93
N PRO A 73 15.14 5.69 12.27
CA PRO A 73 16.38 6.20 11.69
C PRO A 73 17.56 5.21 11.80
N PRO A 74 18.47 5.18 10.80
CA PRO A 74 18.61 6.17 9.71
C PRO A 74 17.68 5.97 8.52
N MET A 75 16.99 4.84 8.40
CA MET A 75 16.10 4.58 7.24
C MET A 75 14.74 5.25 7.40
N ASP A 76 14.18 5.22 8.60
CA ASP A 76 12.91 5.85 8.97
C ASP A 76 11.75 5.56 7.99
N TRP A 77 11.67 4.32 7.54
CA TRP A 77 10.67 3.91 6.55
C TRP A 77 9.23 4.02 7.07
N TRP A 78 9.05 3.93 8.40
CA TRP A 78 7.74 4.16 8.99
C TRP A 78 7.23 5.58 8.67
N THR A 79 8.01 6.59 8.98
CA THR A 79 7.67 7.98 8.71
C THR A 79 7.66 8.29 7.20
N LEU A 80 8.69 7.83 6.50
CA LEU A 80 8.85 8.08 5.07
C LEU A 80 7.63 7.60 4.27
N PHE A 81 7.22 6.34 4.44
CA PHE A 81 6.12 5.80 3.64
C PHE A 81 4.77 6.40 4.02
N ASN A 82 4.50 6.66 5.31
CA ASN A 82 3.25 7.31 5.69
C ASN A 82 3.12 8.70 5.07
N ARG A 83 4.18 9.49 5.10
CA ARG A 83 4.22 10.83 4.49
C ARG A 83 4.11 10.77 2.96
N THR A 84 4.86 9.89 2.33
CA THR A 84 4.86 9.74 0.87
C THR A 84 3.48 9.32 0.36
N ARG A 85 2.86 8.31 1.01
CA ARG A 85 1.52 7.84 0.61
C ARG A 85 0.45 8.91 0.76
N ALA A 86 0.55 9.76 1.78
CA ALA A 86 -0.35 10.91 1.94
C ALA A 86 -0.17 11.91 0.79
N ALA A 87 1.06 12.37 0.55
CA ALA A 87 1.37 13.40 -0.42
C ALA A 87 1.09 12.98 -1.88
N GLU A 88 1.55 11.80 -2.29
CA GLU A 88 1.41 11.31 -3.67
C GLU A 88 -0.04 10.96 -4.05
N ASN A 89 -0.91 10.75 -3.05
CA ASN A 89 -2.31 10.40 -3.25
C ASN A 89 -3.28 11.51 -2.86
N THR A 90 -2.79 12.61 -2.31
CA THR A 90 -3.60 13.73 -1.80
C THR A 90 -4.72 13.19 -0.89
N MET A 91 -4.33 12.54 0.22
CA MET A 91 -5.23 11.97 1.21
C MET A 91 -4.62 12.06 2.61
N PHE A 92 -5.46 12.12 3.65
CA PHE A 92 -4.98 11.97 5.01
C PHE A 92 -4.55 10.53 5.27
N VAL A 93 -3.54 10.38 6.13
CA VAL A 93 -3.08 9.07 6.61
C VAL A 93 -3.19 9.01 8.12
N VAL A 94 -3.86 7.97 8.61
CA VAL A 94 -3.94 7.63 10.03
C VAL A 94 -3.25 6.28 10.22
N ALA A 95 -2.06 6.31 10.81
CA ALA A 95 -1.22 5.13 10.92
C ALA A 95 -1.03 4.72 12.39
N ALA A 96 -1.48 3.51 12.71
CA ALA A 96 -1.26 2.88 14.01
C ALA A 96 -0.19 1.81 13.89
N ASN A 97 0.86 1.90 14.72
CA ASN A 97 1.91 0.92 14.80
C ASN A 97 2.01 0.33 16.20
N GLN A 98 2.31 -0.95 16.27
CA GLN A 98 2.57 -1.63 17.53
C GLN A 98 3.75 -0.97 18.25
N GLY A 99 3.53 -0.58 19.50
CA GLY A 99 4.57 -0.18 20.44
C GLY A 99 4.63 -1.23 21.54
N ALA A 100 5.45 -2.26 21.37
CA ALA A 100 5.50 -3.37 22.30
C ALA A 100 6.94 -3.75 22.67
N GLN A 101 7.10 -4.12 23.92
CA GLN A 101 8.26 -4.85 24.40
C GLN A 101 7.80 -6.27 24.74
N MET A 102 8.30 -7.24 24.00
CA MET A 102 8.00 -8.66 24.25
C MET A 102 9.20 -9.34 24.91
N THR A 103 8.90 -10.30 25.78
CA THR A 103 9.96 -11.15 26.38
C THR A 103 10.71 -11.89 25.29
N GLY A 104 12.02 -11.81 25.32
CA GLY A 104 12.91 -12.46 24.34
C GLY A 104 13.16 -11.65 23.07
N TYR A 105 12.58 -10.45 22.93
CA TYR A 105 12.87 -9.52 21.86
C TYR A 105 13.59 -8.28 22.40
N PRO A 106 14.49 -7.66 21.62
CA PRO A 106 15.11 -6.41 22.03
C PRO A 106 14.06 -5.33 22.29
N PRO A 107 14.29 -4.44 23.27
CA PRO A 107 13.52 -3.20 23.37
C PRO A 107 13.51 -2.50 22.00
N PHE A 108 12.39 -1.86 21.67
CA PHE A 108 12.19 -1.17 20.38
C PHE A 108 12.01 -2.06 19.14
N SER A 109 11.93 -3.38 19.28
CA SER A 109 11.59 -4.23 18.11
C SER A 109 10.31 -3.76 17.41
N TRP A 110 9.35 -3.24 18.18
CA TRP A 110 8.18 -2.53 17.69
C TRP A 110 8.17 -1.09 18.24
N PRO A 111 8.69 -0.14 17.49
CA PRO A 111 8.96 1.21 17.99
C PRO A 111 7.71 2.06 18.22
N GLY A 112 6.53 1.62 17.80
CA GLY A 112 5.35 2.46 17.86
C GLY A 112 5.40 3.60 16.85
N GLY A 113 5.31 4.85 17.34
CA GLY A 113 5.37 6.03 16.49
C GLY A 113 4.10 6.23 15.64
N SER A 114 2.94 5.79 16.13
CA SER A 114 1.63 6.03 15.49
C SER A 114 1.48 7.49 15.13
N MET A 115 0.91 7.81 13.95
CA MET A 115 0.88 9.17 13.45
C MET A 115 -0.35 9.49 12.63
N ILE A 116 -0.65 10.78 12.54
CA ILE A 116 -1.61 11.36 11.60
C ILE A 116 -0.86 12.30 10.67
N VAL A 117 -1.05 12.14 9.35
CA VAL A 117 -0.36 12.89 8.30
C VAL A 117 -1.40 13.57 7.43
N ASP A 118 -1.17 14.83 7.07
CA ASP A 118 -2.03 15.56 6.15
C ASP A 118 -1.79 15.17 4.68
N PHE A 119 -2.66 15.64 3.82
CA PHE A 119 -2.62 15.34 2.39
C PHE A 119 -1.42 15.95 1.62
N ASP A 120 -0.62 16.79 2.26
CA ASP A 120 0.66 17.30 1.73
C ASP A 120 1.87 16.58 2.36
N GLY A 121 1.64 15.56 3.18
CA GLY A 121 2.68 14.77 3.81
C GLY A 121 3.29 15.39 5.07
N ARG A 122 2.63 16.39 5.66
CA ARG A 122 3.05 16.95 6.96
C ARG A 122 2.49 16.10 8.09
N ILE A 123 3.31 15.82 9.09
CA ILE A 123 2.87 15.12 10.30
C ILE A 123 2.08 16.11 11.16
N LEU A 124 0.80 15.83 11.38
CA LEU A 124 -0.06 16.63 12.25
C LEU A 124 0.13 16.26 13.72
N ALA A 125 0.32 14.98 14.00
CA ALA A 125 0.64 14.47 15.32
C ALA A 125 1.33 13.11 15.21
N GLN A 126 2.23 12.81 16.14
CA GLN A 126 2.94 11.55 16.22
C GLN A 126 3.17 11.18 17.69
N ALA A 127 2.97 9.91 18.03
CA ALA A 127 3.31 9.38 19.33
C ALA A 127 4.82 9.24 19.46
N ASP A 128 5.34 9.50 20.66
CA ASP A 128 6.74 9.20 20.99
C ASP A 128 7.03 7.72 20.73
N PRO A 129 8.22 7.38 20.24
CA PRO A 129 8.61 6.00 20.06
C PRO A 129 8.64 5.23 21.40
N GLY A 130 8.57 3.92 21.29
CA GLY A 130 8.70 3.02 22.43
C GLY A 130 7.42 2.28 22.82
N PRO A 131 7.53 1.38 23.81
CA PRO A 131 6.45 0.50 24.22
C PRO A 131 5.34 1.26 24.97
N GLY A 132 4.20 0.59 25.10
CA GLY A 132 3.06 1.04 25.85
C GLY A 132 1.95 1.59 24.97
N GLU A 133 0.80 1.75 25.60
CA GLU A 133 -0.39 2.32 24.96
C GLU A 133 -0.24 3.83 24.80
N LYS A 134 -0.48 4.32 23.60
CA LYS A 134 -0.40 5.74 23.27
C LYS A 134 -1.55 6.13 22.36
N VAL A 135 -2.13 7.28 22.61
CA VAL A 135 -3.20 7.87 21.81
C VAL A 135 -2.68 9.10 21.11
N VAL A 136 -2.93 9.17 19.80
CA VAL A 136 -2.58 10.33 18.97
C VAL A 136 -3.86 10.93 18.41
N VAL A 137 -4.02 12.24 18.57
CA VAL A 137 -5.19 12.99 18.12
C VAL A 137 -4.73 14.21 17.33
N ALA A 138 -5.35 14.43 16.18
CA ALA A 138 -5.20 15.65 15.40
C ALA A 138 -6.49 15.96 14.64
N PRO A 139 -6.86 17.23 14.46
CA PRO A 139 -7.96 17.59 13.58
C PRO A 139 -7.57 17.37 12.12
N ILE A 140 -8.51 16.88 11.32
CA ILE A 140 -8.39 16.80 9.86
C ILE A 140 -9.56 17.53 9.22
N ASP A 141 -9.30 18.20 8.10
CA ASP A 141 -10.31 18.96 7.35
C ASP A 141 -10.56 18.32 5.98
N ILE A 142 -11.62 17.52 5.90
CA ILE A 142 -12.02 16.86 4.66
C ILE A 142 -12.51 17.87 3.61
N GLY A 143 -13.10 18.99 4.05
CA GLY A 143 -13.50 20.08 3.16
C GLY A 143 -12.30 20.71 2.47
N ALA A 144 -11.24 21.00 3.20
CA ALA A 144 -9.98 21.50 2.65
C ALA A 144 -9.33 20.50 1.68
N LEU A 145 -9.34 19.20 2.01
CA LEU A 145 -8.86 18.16 1.10
C LEU A 145 -9.65 18.15 -0.22
N ARG A 146 -10.97 18.19 -0.16
CA ARG A 146 -11.84 18.20 -1.37
C ARG A 146 -11.56 19.42 -2.23
N ALA A 147 -11.51 20.60 -1.61
CA ALA A 147 -11.17 21.83 -2.29
C ALA A 147 -9.78 21.79 -2.95
N GLU A 148 -8.78 21.17 -2.26
CA GLU A 148 -7.46 21.00 -2.84
C GLU A 148 -7.47 20.06 -4.04
N ARG A 149 -8.18 18.94 -3.98
CA ARG A 149 -8.31 18.00 -5.10
C ARG A 149 -8.96 18.63 -6.34
N GLU A 150 -9.88 19.58 -6.17
CA GLU A 150 -10.56 20.28 -7.26
C GLU A 150 -9.68 21.34 -7.93
N ARG A 151 -8.90 22.09 -7.14
CA ARG A 151 -8.14 23.26 -7.63
C ARG A 151 -6.69 22.98 -7.98
N ARG A 152 -6.12 21.84 -7.57
CA ARG A 152 -4.70 21.50 -7.80
C ARG A 152 -4.42 21.37 -9.28
N ARG A 153 -3.74 22.37 -9.85
CA ARG A 153 -3.42 22.42 -11.29
C ARG A 153 -2.03 21.90 -11.61
N GLY A 154 -1.09 21.99 -10.67
CA GLY A 154 0.28 21.49 -10.81
C GLY A 154 0.58 20.43 -9.76
N HIS A 155 1.51 19.51 -10.06
CA HIS A 155 1.92 18.45 -9.16
C HIS A 155 0.77 17.55 -8.67
N ASP A 156 -0.27 17.37 -9.48
CA ASP A 156 -1.34 16.41 -9.21
C ASP A 156 -0.92 15.04 -9.73
N MET A 157 -0.32 14.26 -8.84
CA MET A 157 0.21 12.93 -9.17
C MET A 157 -0.89 11.90 -9.48
N ARG A 158 -2.16 12.22 -9.22
CA ARG A 158 -3.30 11.39 -9.58
C ARG A 158 -3.82 11.73 -10.96
N ALA A 159 -4.10 13.03 -11.21
CA ALA A 159 -4.65 13.47 -12.48
C ALA A 159 -3.65 13.39 -13.65
N HIS A 160 -2.36 13.48 -13.36
CA HIS A 160 -1.30 13.42 -14.36
C HIS A 160 -0.69 12.02 -14.56
N LEU A 161 -1.22 11.01 -13.88
CA LEU A 161 -0.75 9.63 -14.00
C LEU A 161 -1.08 9.06 -15.39
N ARG A 162 -0.09 8.47 -16.03
CA ARG A 162 -0.20 7.82 -17.34
C ARG A 162 -0.08 6.31 -17.20
N THR A 163 -1.13 5.67 -16.71
CA THR A 163 -1.14 4.21 -16.47
C THR A 163 -0.87 3.42 -17.73
N GLU A 164 -1.25 3.94 -18.90
CA GLU A 164 -0.97 3.36 -20.20
C GLU A 164 0.52 3.26 -20.55
N ALA A 165 1.38 4.04 -19.87
CA ALA A 165 2.83 4.00 -20.05
C ALA A 165 3.51 2.94 -19.17
N TYR A 166 2.82 2.37 -18.19
CA TYR A 166 3.42 1.47 -17.20
C TYR A 166 3.04 0.01 -17.49
N THR A 167 3.80 -0.62 -18.37
CA THR A 167 3.50 -1.98 -18.84
C THR A 167 3.53 -3.04 -17.73
N TYR A 168 4.30 -2.82 -16.67
CA TYR A 168 4.40 -3.76 -15.54
C TYR A 168 3.08 -3.92 -14.77
N LEU A 169 2.19 -2.93 -14.80
CA LEU A 169 0.89 -3.00 -14.13
C LEU A 169 -0.05 -4.05 -14.75
N ASN A 170 0.20 -4.41 -16.00
CA ASN A 170 -0.60 -5.37 -16.75
C ASN A 170 0.00 -6.78 -16.79
N ALA A 171 1.17 -6.97 -16.20
CA ALA A 171 1.88 -8.24 -16.19
C ALA A 171 2.09 -8.72 -14.75
N PRO A 172 1.37 -9.75 -14.28
CA PRO A 172 1.52 -10.23 -12.92
C PRO A 172 2.94 -10.78 -12.71
N ILE A 173 3.65 -10.20 -11.74
CA ILE A 173 4.98 -10.67 -11.32
C ILE A 173 4.84 -11.89 -10.43
N PHE A 174 3.80 -11.90 -9.58
CA PHE A 174 3.50 -13.02 -8.71
C PHE A 174 2.54 -13.98 -9.45
N PRO A 175 3.04 -15.15 -9.88
CA PRO A 175 2.25 -16.03 -10.74
C PRO A 175 1.03 -16.61 -9.98
N PRO A 176 -0.13 -16.71 -10.63
CA PRO A 176 -1.30 -17.38 -10.07
C PRO A 176 -1.01 -18.86 -9.88
N ALA A 177 -1.51 -19.45 -8.79
CA ALA A 177 -1.36 -20.88 -8.53
C ALA A 177 -2.32 -21.73 -9.35
N GLY A 178 -3.42 -21.16 -9.82
CA GLY A 178 -4.49 -21.89 -10.47
C GLY A 178 -5.27 -22.85 -9.55
N LYS A 179 -5.08 -22.69 -8.21
CA LYS A 179 -5.72 -23.51 -7.18
C LYS A 179 -6.18 -22.63 -6.03
N THR A 180 -7.28 -23.00 -5.42
CA THR A 180 -7.84 -22.31 -4.25
C THR A 180 -7.13 -22.66 -2.94
N VAL A 181 -6.47 -23.81 -2.87
CA VAL A 181 -5.73 -24.27 -1.68
C VAL A 181 -4.26 -24.37 -2.03
N ILE A 182 -3.44 -23.64 -1.29
CA ILE A 182 -1.99 -23.57 -1.46
C ILE A 182 -1.37 -23.90 -0.11
N ASP A 183 -0.48 -24.89 -0.09
CA ASP A 183 0.33 -25.19 1.08
C ASP A 183 1.52 -24.21 1.23
N ILE A 184 2.19 -24.29 2.36
CA ILE A 184 3.33 -23.40 2.67
C ILE A 184 4.47 -23.58 1.64
N ASP A 185 4.73 -24.82 1.21
CA ASP A 185 5.78 -25.10 0.22
C ASP A 185 5.41 -24.55 -1.15
N GLY A 186 4.16 -24.69 -1.56
CA GLY A 186 3.63 -24.09 -2.77
C GLY A 186 3.72 -22.57 -2.74
N ASN A 187 3.40 -21.95 -1.61
CA ASN A 187 3.54 -20.52 -1.43
C ASN A 187 5.00 -20.05 -1.52
N ASN A 188 5.92 -20.76 -0.88
CA ASN A 188 7.35 -20.46 -0.95
C ASN A 188 7.89 -20.58 -2.38
N ARG A 189 7.49 -21.61 -3.13
CA ARG A 189 7.87 -21.74 -4.55
C ARG A 189 7.38 -20.53 -5.36
N ARG A 190 6.14 -20.11 -5.19
CA ARG A 190 5.55 -18.94 -5.88
C ARG A 190 6.29 -17.64 -5.55
N ILE A 191 6.67 -17.43 -4.28
CA ILE A 191 7.47 -16.28 -3.88
C ILE A 191 8.82 -16.28 -4.59
N GLN A 192 9.49 -17.43 -4.69
CA GLN A 192 10.77 -17.55 -5.41
C GLN A 192 10.60 -17.31 -6.91
N GLU A 193 9.53 -17.79 -7.50
CA GLU A 193 9.21 -17.56 -8.91
C GLU A 193 8.97 -16.05 -9.17
N GLY A 194 8.20 -15.38 -8.33
CA GLY A 194 8.00 -13.94 -8.41
C GLY A 194 9.32 -13.16 -8.30
N ARG A 195 10.20 -13.55 -7.37
CA ARG A 195 11.53 -12.94 -7.24
C ARG A 195 12.40 -13.14 -8.48
N ARG A 196 12.30 -14.30 -9.13
CA ARG A 196 13.02 -14.57 -10.39
C ARG A 196 12.43 -13.75 -11.54
N ALA A 197 11.12 -13.66 -11.64
CA ALA A 197 10.42 -12.86 -12.64
C ALA A 197 10.77 -11.38 -12.54
N ALA A 198 10.79 -10.83 -11.32
CA ALA A 198 11.14 -9.43 -11.08
C ALA A 198 12.58 -9.06 -11.45
N LYS A 199 13.50 -10.04 -11.50
CA LYS A 199 14.91 -9.82 -11.91
C LYS A 199 15.10 -9.80 -13.43
N LYS A 200 14.14 -10.27 -14.20
CA LYS A 200 14.23 -10.26 -15.66
C LYS A 200 13.74 -8.91 -16.18
N PRO A 201 14.44 -8.29 -17.15
CA PRO A 201 13.91 -7.14 -17.85
C PRO A 201 12.54 -7.51 -18.42
N GLN A 202 11.52 -6.71 -18.13
CA GLN A 202 10.23 -6.91 -18.77
C GLN A 202 10.34 -6.46 -20.22
N THR A 203 10.30 -7.43 -21.14
CA THR A 203 10.18 -7.12 -22.58
C THR A 203 8.81 -6.49 -22.81
N PRO A 204 8.74 -5.39 -23.58
CA PRO A 204 7.45 -4.82 -23.96
C PRO A 204 6.58 -5.90 -24.62
N ASN A 205 5.36 -6.05 -24.14
CA ASN A 205 4.42 -7.01 -24.71
C ASN A 205 4.24 -6.74 -26.21
N GLN A 206 4.53 -7.71 -27.07
CA GLN A 206 4.19 -7.70 -28.49
C GLN A 206 2.68 -7.91 -28.72
N ALA A 207 1.83 -7.53 -27.79
CA ALA A 207 0.38 -7.65 -27.86
C ALA A 207 -0.32 -6.58 -28.74
N GLY A 208 0.44 -5.85 -29.56
CA GLY A 208 -0.09 -4.78 -30.42
C GLY A 208 -0.29 -5.14 -31.90
N ASN A 209 0.02 -6.36 -32.36
CA ASN A 209 0.08 -6.62 -33.81
C ASN A 209 -0.88 -7.69 -34.35
N GLN A 210 -2.06 -7.87 -33.74
CA GLN A 210 -3.10 -8.74 -34.32
C GLN A 210 -4.45 -8.05 -34.56
N ALA A 211 -4.51 -6.74 -34.67
CA ALA A 211 -5.72 -6.02 -35.05
C ALA A 211 -5.53 -5.20 -36.35
N GLY A 212 -5.05 -5.85 -37.41
CA GLY A 212 -4.85 -5.17 -38.69
C GLY A 212 -4.76 -6.15 -39.85
N GLY A 213 -5.80 -6.93 -40.08
CA GLY A 213 -5.77 -7.83 -41.22
C GLY A 213 -7.06 -8.60 -41.44
N LYS A 214 -8.13 -7.88 -41.81
CA LYS A 214 -9.23 -8.41 -42.64
C LYS A 214 -10.12 -7.25 -43.09
N GLY A 215 -9.97 -6.88 -44.30
CA GLY A 215 -10.83 -5.94 -45.00
C GLY A 215 -10.31 -5.79 -46.43
N GLY A 216 -10.58 -6.79 -47.24
CA GLY A 216 -10.57 -6.69 -48.66
C GLY A 216 -12.01 -6.64 -49.15
#